data_1b940f00735464d481365bf26163f653
#
_entry.id   1b940f00735464d481365bf26163f653
#
_cell.length_a   1.000
_cell.length_b   1.000
_cell.length_c   1.000
_cell.angle_alpha   90.00
_cell.angle_beta   90.00
_cell.angle_gamma   90.00
#
_symmetry.space_group_name_H-M   'P 1'
#
loop_
_entity.id
_entity.type
_entity.pdbx_description
1 polymer ?
#
loop_
_entity_poly.entity_id
_entity_poly.type
_entity_poly.pdbx_seq_one_letter_code
_entity_poly.pdbx_strand_id
1 'polypeptide(L)'
;MENIAYVQLTEKKIKLLIVQSRNGRYRILEEVENYYDLTNDITKDCLFSPKSKADILKILNIYRYTIETFNVGKMIALASNIIVKARNYRGLLDEIYTNTGMNFIIVNDEEKVKYIYMSCMANIDASKGYIIDIASYETFILKFNRRNVVEYNSIPYGYSNLSASGISFSEMVSAMKKELKKSTLVKAYEEDTIIGCGPSFIDISRIAKKLSRFPLDIDNNYDLTQEGLAKVCDFAKDLDAQKVKKIKGIGPEGSESINGGLAIMYALYEALKAPTITVSSANALEGVVLSNLVGTANEKYTDLLQNSLDSYYEFKKEGLAINNQVYDMAILLFKQLKVVHKLPRMYVKPLKIAAYMFDCGKFINFSNYQRHSFYTILNSNIAGATQKEILLAAFACTCQNLDNFNLAEIMKYKDILTDEDVEAVRKLGVLVNLAVNLNASRKNIINDIVCDILGDSIIMKTVVTADPSFEIMQSMKISDDFKRIFKKSLQII
;
A
#
# COMPACT_ATOMS: atom_id res chain seq x y z
N MET A 1 -16.76 12.34 13.69
CA MET A 1 -15.92 11.13 13.69
C MET A 1 -16.80 9.98 14.11
N GLU A 2 -16.77 8.89 13.37
CA GLU A 2 -17.56 7.68 13.64
C GLU A 2 -16.63 6.46 13.69
N ASN A 3 -16.82 5.58 14.66
CA ASN A 3 -16.10 4.32 14.74
C ASN A 3 -16.98 3.22 14.15
N ILE A 4 -16.45 2.47 13.19
CA ILE A 4 -17.16 1.42 12.45
C ILE A 4 -16.37 0.12 12.60
N ALA A 5 -17.05 -0.95 12.97
CA ALA A 5 -16.47 -2.29 13.02
C ALA A 5 -16.85 -3.11 11.78
N TYR A 6 -15.89 -3.80 11.23
CA TYR A 6 -16.05 -4.79 10.17
C TYR A 6 -15.61 -6.14 10.69
N VAL A 7 -16.49 -7.12 10.62
CA VAL A 7 -16.22 -8.50 11.02
C VAL A 7 -16.28 -9.37 9.78
N GLN A 8 -15.26 -10.17 9.53
CA GLN A 8 -15.21 -11.08 8.39
C GLN A 8 -15.03 -12.52 8.86
N LEU A 9 -15.89 -13.41 8.35
CA LEU A 9 -15.78 -14.85 8.53
C LEU A 9 -15.46 -15.50 7.17
N THR A 10 -14.31 -16.15 7.11
CA THR A 10 -13.89 -16.93 5.93
C THR A 10 -13.66 -18.41 6.34
N GLU A 11 -13.32 -19.24 5.40
CA GLU A 11 -13.00 -20.65 5.62
C GLU A 11 -11.71 -20.88 6.41
N LYS A 12 -10.82 -19.89 6.47
CA LYS A 12 -9.50 -20.00 7.11
C LYS A 12 -9.32 -19.07 8.31
N LYS A 13 -10.15 -18.03 8.43
CA LYS A 13 -9.95 -17.00 9.46
C LYS A 13 -11.21 -16.22 9.80
N ILE A 14 -11.19 -15.69 11.01
CA ILE A 14 -12.14 -14.70 11.49
C ILE A 14 -11.37 -13.42 11.79
N LYS A 15 -11.80 -12.29 11.20
CA LYS A 15 -11.11 -11.01 11.30
C LYS A 15 -12.04 -9.93 11.82
N LEU A 16 -11.54 -9.10 12.73
CA LEU A 16 -12.15 -7.86 13.18
C LEU A 16 -11.27 -6.69 12.73
N LEU A 17 -11.88 -5.69 12.10
CA LEU A 17 -11.23 -4.43 11.76
C LEU A 17 -12.10 -3.29 12.30
N ILE A 18 -11.55 -2.46 13.17
CA ILE A 18 -12.23 -1.26 13.66
C ILE A 18 -11.55 -0.04 13.06
N VAL A 19 -12.34 0.76 12.37
CA VAL A 19 -11.86 1.99 11.74
C VAL A 19 -12.56 3.21 12.33
N GLN A 20 -11.84 4.33 12.39
CA GLN A 20 -12.42 5.63 12.64
C GLN A 20 -12.55 6.37 11.33
N SER A 21 -13.75 6.83 11.01
CA SER A 21 -14.07 7.56 9.79
C SER A 21 -14.26 9.06 10.03
N ARG A 22 -13.77 9.87 9.08
CA ARG A 22 -13.99 11.31 9.01
C ARG A 22 -13.89 11.78 7.56
N ASN A 23 -14.84 12.58 7.08
CA ASN A 23 -14.84 13.18 5.74
C ASN A 23 -14.57 12.17 4.60
N GLY A 24 -15.10 10.94 4.72
CA GLY A 24 -14.89 9.87 3.73
C GLY A 24 -13.47 9.27 3.72
N ARG A 25 -12.65 9.59 4.71
CA ARG A 25 -11.34 8.97 4.97
C ARG A 25 -11.43 8.13 6.23
N TYR A 26 -10.49 7.21 6.43
CA TYR A 26 -10.46 6.39 7.62
C TYR A 26 -9.03 6.16 8.12
N ARG A 27 -8.93 5.80 9.38
CA ARG A 27 -7.74 5.20 9.97
C ARG A 27 -8.12 3.94 10.72
N ILE A 28 -7.23 2.97 10.74
CA ILE A 28 -7.41 1.75 11.52
C ILE A 28 -7.16 2.09 12.99
N LEU A 29 -8.08 1.69 13.86
CA LEU A 29 -7.95 1.78 15.32
C LEU A 29 -7.51 0.45 15.90
N GLU A 30 -8.04 -0.67 15.37
CA GLU A 30 -7.75 -2.01 15.85
C GLU A 30 -7.92 -3.00 14.71
N GLU A 31 -7.05 -4.01 14.68
CA GLU A 31 -7.12 -5.13 13.75
C GLU A 31 -6.76 -6.41 14.49
N VAL A 32 -7.71 -7.34 14.55
CA VAL A 32 -7.53 -8.65 15.17
C VAL A 32 -7.88 -9.74 14.18
N GLU A 33 -6.98 -10.68 14.00
CA GLU A 33 -7.18 -11.84 13.13
C GLU A 33 -6.96 -13.15 13.93
N ASN A 34 -7.92 -14.04 13.84
CA ASN A 34 -7.81 -15.39 14.38
C ASN A 34 -7.82 -16.39 13.23
N TYR A 35 -6.73 -17.11 13.06
CA TYR A 35 -6.70 -18.24 12.15
C TYR A 35 -7.56 -19.37 12.72
N TYR A 36 -8.55 -19.82 11.95
CA TYR A 36 -9.45 -20.91 12.29
C TYR A 36 -9.87 -21.64 11.03
N ASP A 37 -9.38 -22.86 10.85
CA ASP A 37 -9.57 -23.65 9.63
C ASP A 37 -10.90 -24.40 9.65
N LEU A 38 -11.83 -23.96 8.81
CA LEU A 38 -13.14 -24.57 8.59
C LEU A 38 -13.19 -25.46 7.33
N THR A 39 -12.04 -25.71 6.72
CA THR A 39 -11.94 -26.43 5.43
C THR A 39 -12.61 -27.80 5.49
N ASN A 40 -12.37 -28.59 6.54
CA ASN A 40 -12.95 -29.93 6.66
C ASN A 40 -14.49 -29.88 6.82
N ASP A 41 -15.00 -28.99 7.68
CA ASP A 41 -16.45 -28.81 7.87
C ASP A 41 -17.14 -28.45 6.54
N ILE A 42 -16.50 -27.59 5.72
CA ILE A 42 -17.09 -27.07 4.49
C ILE A 42 -16.97 -28.07 3.33
N THR A 43 -15.81 -28.73 3.18
CA THR A 43 -15.50 -29.51 1.97
C THR A 43 -15.68 -31.01 2.11
N LYS A 44 -15.46 -31.58 3.31
CA LYS A 44 -15.61 -33.01 3.56
C LYS A 44 -16.96 -33.34 4.18
N ASP A 45 -17.25 -32.73 5.31
CA ASP A 45 -18.45 -33.06 6.09
C ASP A 45 -19.67 -32.33 5.57
N CYS A 46 -19.47 -31.19 4.89
CA CYS A 46 -20.52 -30.27 4.44
C CYS A 46 -21.47 -29.85 5.59
N LEU A 47 -20.94 -29.81 6.83
CA LEU A 47 -21.63 -29.46 8.05
C LEU A 47 -20.68 -28.84 9.06
N PHE A 48 -21.01 -27.69 9.62
CA PHE A 48 -20.30 -27.17 10.78
C PHE A 48 -20.54 -28.06 12.00
N SER A 49 -19.46 -28.58 12.56
CA SER A 49 -19.51 -29.41 13.75
C SER A 49 -19.93 -28.59 14.98
N PRO A 50 -20.51 -29.20 16.04
CA PRO A 50 -20.79 -28.49 17.29
C PRO A 50 -19.55 -27.79 17.88
N LYS A 51 -18.39 -28.41 17.74
CA LYS A 51 -17.11 -27.83 18.19
C LYS A 51 -16.76 -26.58 17.38
N SER A 52 -16.81 -26.64 16.05
CA SER A 52 -16.51 -25.49 15.20
C SER A 52 -17.44 -24.32 15.47
N LYS A 53 -18.73 -24.59 15.68
CA LYS A 53 -19.71 -23.56 16.07
C LYS A 53 -19.34 -22.91 17.40
N ALA A 54 -19.03 -23.71 18.44
CA ALA A 54 -18.64 -23.20 19.76
C ALA A 54 -17.36 -22.35 19.69
N ASP A 55 -16.34 -22.78 18.93
CA ASP A 55 -15.09 -22.06 18.78
C ASP A 55 -15.31 -20.73 18.03
N ILE A 56 -16.10 -20.71 16.95
CA ILE A 56 -16.48 -19.48 16.24
C ILE A 56 -17.19 -18.51 17.18
N LEU A 57 -18.19 -18.97 17.93
CA LEU A 57 -18.93 -18.14 18.88
C LEU A 57 -18.05 -17.58 19.97
N LYS A 58 -17.08 -18.36 20.46
CA LYS A 58 -16.10 -17.89 21.45
C LYS A 58 -15.27 -16.73 20.92
N ILE A 59 -14.75 -16.85 19.69
CA ILE A 59 -13.95 -15.79 19.03
C ILE A 59 -14.83 -14.53 18.83
N LEU A 60 -16.04 -14.69 18.29
CA LEU A 60 -16.93 -13.56 18.00
C LEU A 60 -17.41 -12.86 19.27
N ASN A 61 -17.58 -13.57 20.38
CA ASN A 61 -17.88 -12.95 21.67
C ASN A 61 -16.71 -12.10 22.18
N ILE A 62 -15.45 -12.53 21.97
CA ILE A 62 -14.27 -11.70 22.28
C ILE A 62 -14.29 -10.44 21.42
N TYR A 63 -14.59 -10.56 20.13
CA TYR A 63 -14.70 -9.41 19.24
C TYR A 63 -15.80 -8.43 19.68
N ARG A 64 -16.93 -8.93 20.18
CA ARG A 64 -18.01 -8.08 20.71
C ARG A 64 -17.50 -7.19 21.85
N TYR A 65 -16.76 -7.73 22.82
CA TYR A 65 -16.17 -6.92 23.89
C TYR A 65 -15.18 -5.88 23.36
N THR A 66 -14.38 -6.22 22.36
CA THR A 66 -13.47 -5.27 21.71
C THR A 66 -14.28 -4.14 21.02
N ILE A 67 -15.34 -4.48 20.30
CA ILE A 67 -16.23 -3.51 19.63
C ILE A 67 -16.85 -2.55 20.65
N GLU A 68 -17.35 -3.06 21.78
CA GLU A 68 -17.89 -2.25 22.88
C GLU A 68 -16.85 -1.28 23.45
N THR A 69 -15.61 -1.72 23.64
CA THR A 69 -14.50 -0.90 24.17
C THR A 69 -14.20 0.31 23.27
N PHE A 70 -14.32 0.16 21.97
CA PHE A 70 -14.06 1.23 21.00
C PHE A 70 -15.29 2.14 20.73
N ASN A 71 -16.41 1.98 21.45
CA ASN A 71 -17.64 2.75 21.27
C ASN A 71 -18.06 2.81 19.77
N VAL A 72 -18.16 1.65 19.14
CA VAL A 72 -18.50 1.50 17.73
C VAL A 72 -19.98 1.86 17.52
N GLY A 73 -20.25 2.78 16.58
CA GLY A 73 -21.61 3.20 16.25
C GLY A 73 -22.28 2.34 15.17
N LYS A 74 -21.49 1.68 14.32
CA LYS A 74 -21.99 0.86 13.20
C LYS A 74 -21.13 -0.40 13.07
N MET A 75 -21.77 -1.54 12.87
CA MET A 75 -21.11 -2.82 12.64
C MET A 75 -21.57 -3.44 11.32
N ILE A 76 -20.62 -3.98 10.56
CA ILE A 76 -20.84 -4.69 9.29
C ILE A 76 -20.16 -6.05 9.39
N ALA A 77 -20.95 -7.12 9.34
CA ALA A 77 -20.45 -8.48 9.41
C ALA A 77 -20.63 -9.18 8.06
N LEU A 78 -19.56 -9.79 7.56
CA LEU A 78 -19.47 -10.37 6.22
C LEU A 78 -18.99 -11.80 6.29
N ALA A 79 -19.60 -12.69 5.54
CA ALA A 79 -19.16 -14.07 5.41
C ALA A 79 -18.82 -14.41 3.96
N SER A 80 -17.75 -15.18 3.77
CA SER A 80 -17.34 -15.68 2.46
C SER A 80 -18.39 -16.62 1.87
N ASN A 81 -18.63 -16.51 0.56
CA ASN A 81 -19.59 -17.36 -0.15
C ASN A 81 -19.34 -18.87 0.02
N ILE A 82 -18.11 -19.28 0.23
CA ILE A 82 -17.76 -20.70 0.36
C ILE A 82 -18.46 -21.38 1.56
N ILE A 83 -18.80 -20.65 2.63
CA ILE A 83 -19.44 -21.24 3.82
C ILE A 83 -20.85 -21.75 3.55
N VAL A 84 -21.51 -21.31 2.46
CA VAL A 84 -22.83 -21.83 2.08
C VAL A 84 -22.81 -23.30 1.62
N LYS A 85 -21.61 -23.85 1.36
CA LYS A 85 -21.47 -25.29 1.04
C LYS A 85 -21.76 -26.19 2.23
N ALA A 86 -21.63 -25.68 3.47
CA ALA A 86 -22.06 -26.39 4.67
C ALA A 86 -23.59 -26.29 4.80
N ARG A 87 -24.30 -27.43 4.83
CA ARG A 87 -25.78 -27.48 4.81
C ARG A 87 -26.42 -26.74 5.99
N ASN A 88 -25.75 -26.65 7.11
CA ASN A 88 -26.23 -25.98 8.34
C ASN A 88 -25.69 -24.54 8.51
N TYR A 89 -25.22 -23.89 7.45
CA TYR A 89 -24.65 -22.54 7.54
C TYR A 89 -25.65 -21.50 8.08
N ARG A 90 -26.93 -21.60 7.70
CA ARG A 90 -27.98 -20.70 8.21
C ARG A 90 -28.13 -20.81 9.72
N GLY A 91 -28.20 -22.04 10.23
CA GLY A 91 -28.28 -22.26 11.67
C GLY A 91 -27.04 -21.75 12.43
N LEU A 92 -25.84 -21.78 11.82
CA LEU A 92 -24.65 -21.14 12.38
C LEU A 92 -24.82 -19.61 12.44
N LEU A 93 -25.25 -18.97 11.35
CA LEU A 93 -25.43 -17.52 11.28
C LEU A 93 -26.53 -17.03 12.24
N ASP A 94 -27.63 -17.76 12.37
CA ASP A 94 -28.71 -17.47 13.32
C ASP A 94 -28.22 -17.58 14.77
N GLU A 95 -27.42 -18.61 15.09
CA GLU A 95 -26.81 -18.81 16.38
C GLU A 95 -25.81 -17.70 16.73
N ILE A 96 -25.01 -17.27 15.75
CA ILE A 96 -24.09 -16.12 15.90
C ILE A 96 -24.90 -14.84 16.17
N TYR A 97 -25.94 -14.57 15.40
CA TYR A 97 -26.78 -13.39 15.60
C TYR A 97 -27.40 -13.36 17.00
N THR A 98 -27.96 -14.49 17.43
CA THR A 98 -28.61 -14.62 18.75
C THR A 98 -27.63 -14.36 19.90
N ASN A 99 -26.38 -14.83 19.79
CA ASN A 99 -25.40 -14.73 20.86
C ASN A 99 -24.59 -13.42 20.85
N THR A 100 -24.38 -12.81 19.67
CA THR A 100 -23.44 -11.69 19.52
C THR A 100 -24.08 -10.42 18.96
N GLY A 101 -25.30 -10.51 18.41
CA GLY A 101 -25.93 -9.43 17.65
C GLY A 101 -25.34 -9.19 16.25
N MET A 102 -24.36 -10.00 15.83
CA MET A 102 -23.68 -9.84 14.54
C MET A 102 -24.50 -10.47 13.41
N ASN A 103 -25.06 -9.66 12.53
CA ASN A 103 -25.80 -10.11 11.36
C ASN A 103 -24.87 -10.24 10.15
N PHE A 104 -24.48 -11.48 9.81
CA PHE A 104 -23.55 -11.76 8.72
C PHE A 104 -24.26 -11.75 7.36
N ILE A 105 -23.73 -10.99 6.42
CA ILE A 105 -24.12 -10.95 5.02
C ILE A 105 -23.15 -11.81 4.21
N ILE A 106 -23.68 -12.71 3.38
CA ILE A 106 -22.87 -13.51 2.46
C ILE A 106 -22.42 -12.64 1.29
N VAL A 107 -21.11 -12.54 1.09
CA VAL A 107 -20.52 -11.82 -0.04
C VAL A 107 -20.43 -12.75 -1.24
N ASN A 108 -21.12 -12.43 -2.33
CA ASN A 108 -21.03 -13.18 -3.57
C ASN A 108 -19.76 -12.82 -4.39
N ASP A 109 -19.50 -13.55 -5.47
CA ASP A 109 -18.28 -13.38 -6.26
C ASP A 109 -18.21 -12.01 -6.95
N GLU A 110 -19.33 -11.48 -7.44
CA GLU A 110 -19.40 -10.15 -8.08
C GLU A 110 -19.07 -9.04 -7.07
N GLU A 111 -19.63 -9.11 -5.88
CA GLU A 111 -19.32 -8.19 -4.78
C GLU A 111 -17.87 -8.30 -4.36
N LYS A 112 -17.34 -9.53 -4.25
CA LYS A 112 -15.93 -9.76 -3.91
C LYS A 112 -14.99 -9.15 -4.95
N VAL A 113 -15.26 -9.36 -6.23
CA VAL A 113 -14.53 -8.75 -7.35
C VAL A 113 -14.54 -7.23 -7.27
N LYS A 114 -15.71 -6.63 -7.00
CA LYS A 114 -15.85 -5.19 -6.81
C LYS A 114 -15.00 -4.68 -5.64
N TYR A 115 -15.01 -5.36 -4.50
CA TYR A 115 -14.23 -4.96 -3.33
C TYR A 115 -12.72 -5.08 -3.55
N ILE A 116 -12.26 -6.17 -4.16
CA ILE A 116 -10.85 -6.35 -4.54
C ILE A 116 -10.41 -5.24 -5.48
N TYR A 117 -11.21 -4.96 -6.52
CA TYR A 117 -10.95 -3.87 -7.46
C TYR A 117 -10.82 -2.52 -6.76
N MET A 118 -11.78 -2.17 -5.88
CA MET A 118 -11.77 -0.90 -5.15
C MET A 118 -10.53 -0.76 -4.28
N SER A 119 -10.15 -1.79 -3.54
CA SER A 119 -8.96 -1.78 -2.70
C SER A 119 -7.67 -1.67 -3.54
N CYS A 120 -7.54 -2.41 -4.64
CA CYS A 120 -6.38 -2.29 -5.52
C CYS A 120 -6.24 -0.88 -6.11
N MET A 121 -7.35 -0.29 -6.58
CA MET A 121 -7.34 1.07 -7.16
C MET A 121 -7.10 2.17 -6.13
N ALA A 122 -7.34 1.91 -4.86
CA ALA A 122 -7.00 2.81 -3.76
C ALA A 122 -5.52 2.76 -3.37
N ASN A 123 -4.78 1.74 -3.80
CA ASN A 123 -3.38 1.51 -3.45
C ASN A 123 -2.43 1.77 -4.63
N ILE A 124 -2.80 1.37 -5.85
CA ILE A 124 -1.92 1.38 -7.03
C ILE A 124 -2.46 2.29 -8.11
N ASP A 125 -1.62 3.21 -8.58
CA ASP A 125 -1.93 4.15 -9.66
C ASP A 125 -1.73 3.48 -11.02
N ALA A 126 -2.78 2.82 -11.52
CA ALA A 126 -2.80 2.21 -12.83
C ALA A 126 -4.09 2.56 -13.58
N SER A 127 -3.98 2.97 -14.85
CA SER A 127 -5.14 3.35 -15.67
C SER A 127 -5.84 2.15 -16.30
N LYS A 128 -5.08 1.10 -16.62
CA LYS A 128 -5.57 -0.14 -17.23
C LYS A 128 -4.67 -1.30 -16.84
N GLY A 129 -5.22 -2.51 -16.87
CA GLY A 129 -4.44 -3.70 -16.56
C GLY A 129 -5.28 -4.86 -16.08
N TYR A 130 -4.61 -5.74 -15.35
CA TYR A 130 -5.19 -6.92 -14.74
C TYR A 130 -4.97 -6.91 -13.23
N ILE A 131 -5.96 -7.39 -12.48
CA ILE A 131 -5.82 -7.71 -11.06
C ILE A 131 -5.98 -9.22 -10.94
N ILE A 132 -5.07 -9.84 -10.21
CA ILE A 132 -5.07 -11.27 -9.92
C ILE A 132 -5.15 -11.43 -8.41
N ASP A 133 -6.22 -12.05 -7.92
CA ASP A 133 -6.40 -12.43 -6.52
C ASP A 133 -6.34 -13.95 -6.38
N ILE A 134 -5.31 -14.46 -5.72
CA ILE A 134 -5.19 -15.89 -5.41
C ILE A 134 -5.79 -16.14 -4.03
N ALA A 135 -7.04 -16.60 -3.99
CA ALA A 135 -7.74 -16.96 -2.77
C ALA A 135 -7.56 -18.45 -2.42
N SER A 136 -8.17 -18.91 -1.33
CA SER A 136 -8.00 -20.29 -0.83
C SER A 136 -8.47 -21.35 -1.82
N TYR A 137 -9.61 -21.15 -2.48
CA TYR A 137 -10.27 -22.15 -3.33
C TYR A 137 -10.39 -21.75 -4.79
N GLU A 138 -10.08 -20.53 -5.13
CA GLU A 138 -10.25 -19.98 -6.47
C GLU A 138 -9.23 -18.87 -6.72
N THR A 139 -8.98 -18.59 -8.00
CA THR A 139 -8.18 -17.45 -8.44
C THR A 139 -9.02 -16.57 -9.32
N PHE A 140 -9.16 -15.30 -8.93
CA PHE A 140 -9.84 -14.29 -9.75
C PHE A 140 -8.84 -13.57 -10.64
N ILE A 141 -9.21 -13.40 -11.90
CA ILE A 141 -8.50 -12.56 -12.86
C ILE A 141 -9.48 -11.51 -13.35
N LEU A 142 -9.20 -10.25 -13.08
CA LEU A 142 -10.02 -9.11 -13.46
C LEU A 142 -9.27 -8.26 -14.49
N LYS A 143 -9.95 -7.86 -15.55
CA LYS A 143 -9.48 -6.82 -16.47
C LYS A 143 -10.13 -5.50 -16.13
N PHE A 144 -9.34 -4.44 -16.02
CA PHE A 144 -9.85 -3.09 -15.80
C PHE A 144 -9.30 -2.11 -16.84
N ASN A 145 -10.07 -1.07 -17.14
CA ASN A 145 -9.69 0.01 -18.02
C ASN A 145 -10.37 1.31 -17.56
N ARG A 146 -9.60 2.39 -17.49
CA ARG A 146 -10.08 3.72 -17.06
C ARG A 146 -10.87 3.68 -15.76
N ARG A 147 -10.35 2.91 -14.79
CA ARG A 147 -10.94 2.73 -13.46
C ARG A 147 -12.31 2.02 -13.43
N ASN A 148 -12.60 1.20 -14.42
CA ASN A 148 -13.78 0.35 -14.45
C ASN A 148 -13.37 -1.11 -14.64
N VAL A 149 -14.07 -2.04 -13.97
CA VAL A 149 -13.95 -3.47 -14.26
C VAL A 149 -14.62 -3.70 -15.63
N VAL A 150 -13.85 -4.28 -16.55
CA VAL A 150 -14.33 -4.61 -17.90
C VAL A 150 -14.89 -6.04 -17.93
N GLU A 151 -14.14 -6.97 -17.35
CA GLU A 151 -14.45 -8.39 -17.35
C GLU A 151 -13.72 -9.08 -16.19
N TYR A 152 -14.25 -10.16 -15.68
CA TYR A 152 -13.53 -11.02 -14.75
C TYR A 152 -13.78 -12.51 -15.02
N ASN A 153 -12.86 -13.34 -14.57
CA ASN A 153 -12.98 -14.80 -14.61
C ASN A 153 -12.56 -15.37 -13.25
N SER A 154 -13.27 -16.42 -12.80
CA SER A 154 -12.90 -17.23 -11.65
C SER A 154 -12.38 -18.58 -12.12
N ILE A 155 -11.23 -18.99 -11.63
CA ILE A 155 -10.61 -20.29 -11.87
C ILE A 155 -10.76 -21.11 -10.60
N PRO A 156 -11.25 -22.38 -10.65
CA PRO A 156 -11.56 -23.17 -9.47
C PRO A 156 -10.32 -23.79 -8.79
N TYR A 157 -9.21 -23.08 -8.86
CA TYR A 157 -7.96 -23.39 -8.16
C TYR A 157 -7.51 -22.18 -7.35
N GLY A 158 -7.35 -22.38 -6.06
CA GLY A 158 -6.74 -21.46 -5.13
C GLY A 158 -5.55 -22.12 -4.43
N TYR A 159 -4.85 -21.37 -3.57
CA TYR A 159 -3.65 -21.87 -2.92
C TYR A 159 -3.91 -23.08 -1.99
N SER A 160 -5.06 -23.15 -1.32
CA SER A 160 -5.38 -24.21 -0.36
C SER A 160 -5.80 -25.50 -1.06
N ASN A 161 -6.80 -25.45 -1.95
CA ASN A 161 -7.30 -26.67 -2.59
C ASN A 161 -6.26 -27.29 -3.52
N LEU A 162 -5.42 -26.48 -4.16
CA LEU A 162 -4.37 -26.99 -5.01
C LEU A 162 -3.23 -27.64 -4.18
N SER A 163 -2.83 -27.03 -3.06
CA SER A 163 -1.85 -27.65 -2.14
C SER A 163 -2.37 -28.95 -1.51
N ALA A 164 -3.66 -29.00 -1.17
CA ALA A 164 -4.29 -30.19 -0.57
C ALA A 164 -4.60 -31.31 -1.58
N SER A 165 -4.36 -31.11 -2.88
CA SER A 165 -4.71 -32.08 -3.93
C SER A 165 -3.90 -33.37 -3.93
N GLY A 166 -2.74 -33.34 -3.24
CA GLY A 166 -1.82 -34.50 -3.17
C GLY A 166 -1.04 -34.78 -4.45
N ILE A 167 -1.15 -33.94 -5.47
CA ILE A 167 -0.41 -34.04 -6.73
C ILE A 167 0.94 -33.33 -6.66
N SER A 168 1.86 -33.65 -7.55
CA SER A 168 3.17 -33.03 -7.63
C SER A 168 3.09 -31.56 -8.07
N PHE A 169 4.12 -30.76 -7.77
CA PHE A 169 4.19 -29.36 -8.18
C PHE A 169 4.00 -29.18 -9.71
N SER A 170 4.62 -30.04 -10.52
CA SER A 170 4.47 -29.99 -11.98
C SER A 170 3.04 -30.29 -12.46
N GLU A 171 2.35 -31.19 -11.78
CA GLU A 171 0.95 -31.48 -12.05
C GLU A 171 0.04 -30.32 -11.62
N MET A 172 0.32 -29.65 -10.48
CA MET A 172 -0.39 -28.44 -10.07
C MET A 172 -0.26 -27.34 -11.13
N VAL A 173 0.96 -27.07 -11.61
CA VAL A 173 1.22 -26.10 -12.68
C VAL A 173 0.46 -26.49 -13.96
N SER A 174 0.48 -27.78 -14.33
CA SER A 174 -0.21 -28.26 -15.53
C SER A 174 -1.73 -28.12 -15.43
N ALA A 175 -2.30 -28.42 -14.26
CA ALA A 175 -3.72 -28.24 -13.98
C ALA A 175 -4.14 -26.76 -14.11
N MET A 176 -3.37 -25.85 -13.52
CA MET A 176 -3.62 -24.41 -13.61
C MET A 176 -3.50 -23.89 -15.04
N LYS A 177 -2.47 -24.30 -15.79
CA LYS A 177 -2.32 -23.94 -17.21
C LYS A 177 -3.49 -24.42 -18.07
N LYS A 178 -4.04 -25.59 -17.79
CA LYS A 178 -5.23 -26.11 -18.50
C LYS A 178 -6.44 -25.20 -18.29
N GLU A 179 -6.66 -24.71 -17.07
CA GLU A 179 -7.76 -23.78 -16.79
C GLU A 179 -7.49 -22.38 -17.38
N LEU A 180 -6.25 -21.88 -17.30
CA LEU A 180 -5.87 -20.60 -17.90
C LEU A 180 -6.11 -20.56 -19.42
N LYS A 181 -5.88 -21.68 -20.13
CA LYS A 181 -6.18 -21.79 -21.57
C LYS A 181 -7.66 -21.64 -21.92
N LYS A 182 -8.55 -21.89 -20.98
CA LYS A 182 -10.01 -21.69 -21.18
C LYS A 182 -10.40 -20.21 -21.00
N SER A 183 -9.59 -19.42 -20.28
CA SER A 183 -9.87 -18.04 -20.00
C SER A 183 -9.69 -17.16 -21.25
N THR A 184 -10.72 -16.36 -21.56
CA THR A 184 -10.68 -15.35 -22.63
C THR A 184 -9.73 -14.22 -22.27
N LEU A 185 -9.65 -13.85 -20.98
CA LEU A 185 -8.83 -12.75 -20.47
C LEU A 185 -7.33 -13.00 -20.69
N VAL A 186 -6.86 -14.22 -20.40
CA VAL A 186 -5.45 -14.58 -20.57
C VAL A 186 -5.04 -14.58 -22.05
N LYS A 187 -5.95 -14.98 -22.95
CA LYS A 187 -5.71 -14.97 -24.40
C LYS A 187 -5.60 -13.56 -24.99
N ALA A 188 -6.26 -12.60 -24.36
CA ALA A 188 -6.32 -11.20 -24.81
C ALA A 188 -5.31 -10.30 -24.06
N TYR A 189 -4.33 -10.87 -23.35
CA TYR A 189 -3.32 -10.11 -22.63
C TYR A 189 -2.44 -9.30 -23.60
N GLU A 190 -2.30 -7.99 -23.35
CA GLU A 190 -1.59 -6.99 -24.15
C GLU A 190 -0.59 -6.22 -23.28
N GLU A 191 0.38 -6.86 -22.67
CA GLU A 191 1.46 -6.23 -21.87
C GLU A 191 1.02 -5.06 -20.95
N ASP A 192 -0.17 -5.17 -20.39
CA ASP A 192 -0.73 -4.18 -19.45
C ASP A 192 -0.14 -4.36 -18.03
N THR A 193 -0.40 -3.41 -17.15
CA THR A 193 -0.02 -3.53 -15.73
C THR A 193 -0.72 -4.74 -15.11
N ILE A 194 0.04 -5.61 -14.45
CA ILE A 194 -0.51 -6.73 -13.66
C ILE A 194 -0.33 -6.43 -12.19
N ILE A 195 -1.43 -6.47 -11.46
CA ILE A 195 -1.47 -6.30 -10.01
C ILE A 195 -1.81 -7.66 -9.39
N GLY A 196 -0.94 -8.15 -8.50
CA GLY A 196 -1.17 -9.36 -7.72
C GLY A 196 -1.56 -9.02 -6.29
N CYS A 197 -2.67 -9.56 -5.79
CA CYS A 197 -3.12 -9.38 -4.42
C CYS A 197 -3.50 -10.71 -3.75
N GLY A 198 -3.81 -10.65 -2.47
CA GLY A 198 -4.09 -11.83 -1.67
C GLY A 198 -2.87 -12.43 -0.96
N PRO A 199 -3.10 -13.36 -0.02
CA PRO A 199 -2.06 -13.88 0.87
C PRO A 199 -0.87 -14.49 0.15
N SER A 200 -1.10 -15.25 -0.93
CA SER A 200 -0.02 -15.91 -1.68
C SER A 200 0.96 -14.91 -2.29
N PHE A 201 0.48 -13.77 -2.84
CA PHE A 201 1.36 -12.75 -3.40
C PHE A 201 2.22 -12.10 -2.32
N ILE A 202 1.63 -11.81 -1.16
CA ILE A 202 2.33 -11.22 -0.01
C ILE A 202 3.41 -12.17 0.50
N ASP A 203 3.07 -13.43 0.78
CA ASP A 203 4.01 -14.39 1.35
C ASP A 203 5.16 -14.70 0.38
N ILE A 204 4.87 -14.93 -0.90
CA ILE A 204 5.88 -15.20 -1.92
C ILE A 204 6.77 -13.98 -2.15
N SER A 205 6.21 -12.77 -2.16
CA SER A 205 7.01 -11.54 -2.28
C SER A 205 7.95 -11.33 -1.09
N ARG A 206 7.51 -11.66 0.13
CA ARG A 206 8.36 -11.59 1.33
C ARG A 206 9.52 -12.58 1.27
N ILE A 207 9.28 -13.79 0.76
CA ILE A 207 10.35 -14.76 0.53
C ILE A 207 11.31 -14.22 -0.54
N ALA A 208 10.81 -13.73 -1.67
CA ALA A 208 11.61 -13.17 -2.75
C ALA A 208 12.50 -12.01 -2.28
N LYS A 209 11.93 -11.07 -1.52
CA LYS A 209 12.66 -9.96 -0.90
C LYS A 209 13.79 -10.47 0.01
N LYS A 210 13.51 -11.48 0.82
CA LYS A 210 14.49 -12.06 1.73
C LYS A 210 15.64 -12.76 1.00
N LEU A 211 15.33 -13.54 -0.04
CA LEU A 211 16.33 -14.24 -0.85
C LEU A 211 17.22 -13.27 -1.63
N SER A 212 16.67 -12.15 -2.10
CA SER A 212 17.41 -11.09 -2.80
C SER A 212 18.06 -10.08 -1.86
N ARG A 213 17.86 -10.19 -0.53
CA ARG A 213 18.28 -9.17 0.47
C ARG A 213 17.75 -7.78 0.14
N PHE A 214 16.53 -7.72 -0.38
CA PHE A 214 15.89 -6.46 -0.72
C PHE A 214 15.76 -5.56 0.52
N PRO A 215 16.17 -4.29 0.44
CA PRO A 215 16.37 -3.47 1.64
C PRO A 215 15.08 -2.85 2.23
N LEU A 216 13.93 -2.98 1.54
CA LEU A 216 12.64 -2.47 2.02
C LEU A 216 11.71 -3.59 2.46
N ASP A 217 11.17 -3.46 3.66
CA ASP A 217 10.16 -4.39 4.21
C ASP A 217 8.73 -3.83 4.00
N ILE A 218 8.45 -3.38 2.78
CA ILE A 218 7.15 -2.84 2.37
C ILE A 218 6.56 -3.82 1.36
N ASP A 219 5.35 -4.32 1.62
CA ASP A 219 4.70 -5.29 0.73
C ASP A 219 4.06 -4.62 -0.49
N ASN A 220 3.42 -3.46 -0.29
CA ASN A 220 2.72 -2.75 -1.35
C ASN A 220 3.68 -2.16 -2.38
N ASN A 221 3.31 -2.20 -3.66
CA ASN A 221 4.11 -1.73 -4.80
C ASN A 221 5.49 -2.42 -4.95
N TYR A 222 5.60 -3.68 -4.51
CA TYR A 222 6.78 -4.49 -4.80
C TYR A 222 6.63 -5.18 -6.15
N ASP A 223 7.60 -5.01 -7.04
CA ASP A 223 7.62 -5.67 -8.34
C ASP A 223 8.26 -7.06 -8.22
N LEU A 224 7.40 -8.08 -8.13
CA LEU A 224 7.83 -9.47 -8.16
C LEU A 224 8.18 -9.83 -9.61
N THR A 225 9.47 -10.07 -9.86
CA THR A 225 9.97 -10.45 -11.19
C THR A 225 9.88 -11.95 -11.42
N GLN A 226 9.91 -12.37 -12.69
CA GLN A 226 9.98 -13.78 -13.05
C GLN A 226 11.23 -14.46 -12.44
N GLU A 227 12.36 -13.76 -12.41
CA GLU A 227 13.59 -14.25 -11.76
C GLU A 227 13.41 -14.41 -10.25
N GLY A 228 12.78 -13.42 -9.59
CA GLY A 228 12.45 -13.48 -8.16
C GLY A 228 11.57 -14.68 -7.83
N LEU A 229 10.53 -14.92 -8.65
CA LEU A 229 9.67 -16.11 -8.49
C LEU A 229 10.44 -17.41 -8.69
N ALA A 230 11.30 -17.50 -9.71
CA ALA A 230 12.10 -18.69 -9.96
C ALA A 230 12.99 -19.03 -8.76
N LYS A 231 13.65 -18.04 -8.16
CA LYS A 231 14.43 -18.21 -6.92
C LYS A 231 13.58 -18.75 -5.75
N VAL A 232 12.34 -18.25 -5.62
CA VAL A 232 11.41 -18.77 -4.58
C VAL A 232 11.01 -20.22 -4.88
N CYS A 233 10.72 -20.56 -6.15
CA CYS A 233 10.40 -21.93 -6.54
C CYS A 233 11.56 -22.90 -6.25
N ASP A 234 12.79 -22.51 -6.57
CA ASP A 234 13.97 -23.33 -6.29
C ASP A 234 14.19 -23.50 -4.78
N PHE A 235 14.04 -22.44 -4.02
CA PHE A 235 14.11 -22.48 -2.56
C PHE A 235 13.01 -23.36 -1.95
N ALA A 236 11.79 -23.30 -2.48
CA ALA A 236 10.65 -24.07 -1.95
C ALA A 236 10.70 -25.57 -2.27
N LYS A 237 11.41 -26.01 -3.31
CA LYS A 237 11.58 -27.43 -3.67
C LYS A 237 12.18 -28.27 -2.51
N ASP A 238 13.05 -27.65 -1.70
CA ASP A 238 13.76 -28.31 -0.61
C ASP A 238 13.10 -28.07 0.77
N LEU A 239 11.94 -27.41 0.79
CA LEU A 239 11.25 -27.05 2.03
C LEU A 239 10.07 -27.99 2.30
N ASP A 240 10.11 -28.60 3.49
CA ASP A 240 8.92 -29.16 4.11
C ASP A 240 8.10 -28.04 4.82
N ALA A 241 6.83 -28.31 5.13
CA ALA A 241 5.94 -27.36 5.79
C ALA A 241 6.49 -26.84 7.13
N GLN A 242 7.33 -27.62 7.83
CA GLN A 242 7.93 -27.20 9.11
C GLN A 242 9.05 -26.17 8.91
N LYS A 243 9.79 -26.28 7.80
CA LYS A 243 10.82 -25.29 7.43
C LYS A 243 10.18 -23.99 6.95
N VAL A 244 9.09 -24.07 6.20
CA VAL A 244 8.31 -22.87 5.77
C VAL A 244 7.79 -22.09 6.97
N LYS A 245 7.27 -22.76 8.01
CA LYS A 245 6.81 -22.11 9.27
C LYS A 245 7.91 -21.29 9.99
N LYS A 246 9.17 -21.57 9.74
CA LYS A 246 10.30 -20.83 10.32
C LYS A 246 10.69 -19.58 9.52
N ILE A 247 10.09 -19.37 8.35
CA ILE A 247 10.36 -18.17 7.55
C ILE A 247 9.61 -17.02 8.19
N LYS A 248 10.35 -16.05 8.74
CA LYS A 248 9.78 -14.87 9.41
C LYS A 248 8.85 -14.10 8.45
N GLY A 249 7.64 -13.83 8.88
CA GLY A 249 6.66 -13.05 8.13
C GLY A 249 5.67 -13.87 7.31
N ILE A 250 5.78 -15.20 7.31
CA ILE A 250 4.78 -16.09 6.72
C ILE A 250 3.84 -16.58 7.82
N GLY A 251 2.54 -16.39 7.62
CA GLY A 251 1.52 -16.86 8.54
C GLY A 251 1.29 -18.38 8.46
N PRO A 252 0.48 -18.94 9.39
CA PRO A 252 0.14 -20.37 9.37
C PRO A 252 -0.46 -20.83 8.05
N GLU A 253 -1.34 -20.02 7.47
CA GLU A 253 -2.01 -20.27 6.20
C GLU A 253 -1.03 -20.38 5.05
N GLY A 254 -0.08 -19.44 4.93
CA GLY A 254 0.96 -19.44 3.89
C GLY A 254 1.90 -20.64 4.02
N SER A 255 2.21 -21.05 5.25
CA SER A 255 3.12 -22.19 5.47
C SER A 255 2.55 -23.54 5.02
N GLU A 256 1.23 -23.70 5.05
CA GLU A 256 0.54 -24.94 4.65
C GLU A 256 0.24 -24.99 3.15
N SER A 257 0.16 -23.83 2.49
CA SER A 257 -0.39 -23.70 1.14
C SER A 257 0.54 -23.02 0.13
N ILE A 258 1.81 -22.81 0.49
CA ILE A 258 2.77 -22.12 -0.37
C ILE A 258 2.95 -22.77 -1.75
N ASN A 259 2.97 -24.11 -1.81
CA ASN A 259 3.17 -24.83 -3.07
C ASN A 259 2.04 -24.59 -4.07
N GLY A 260 0.78 -24.53 -3.61
CA GLY A 260 -0.35 -24.18 -4.46
C GLY A 260 -0.27 -22.75 -4.99
N GLY A 261 0.05 -21.79 -4.12
CA GLY A 261 0.26 -20.41 -4.51
C GLY A 261 1.39 -20.22 -5.52
N LEU A 262 2.54 -20.90 -5.30
CA LEU A 262 3.67 -20.90 -6.22
C LEU A 262 3.33 -21.51 -7.58
N ALA A 263 2.62 -22.65 -7.59
CA ALA A 263 2.21 -23.31 -8.83
C ALA A 263 1.26 -22.43 -9.67
N ILE A 264 0.31 -21.74 -9.00
CA ILE A 264 -0.58 -20.80 -9.66
C ILE A 264 0.21 -19.62 -10.24
N MET A 265 1.08 -18.99 -9.47
CA MET A 265 1.90 -17.87 -9.95
C MET A 265 2.80 -18.29 -11.10
N TYR A 266 3.45 -19.43 -11.00
CA TYR A 266 4.32 -19.94 -12.06
C TYR A 266 3.55 -20.13 -13.37
N ALA A 267 2.36 -20.74 -13.29
CA ALA A 267 1.48 -20.91 -14.45
C ALA A 267 1.02 -19.57 -15.04
N LEU A 268 0.72 -18.57 -14.21
CA LEU A 268 0.33 -17.22 -14.63
C LEU A 268 1.47 -16.49 -15.35
N TYR A 269 2.68 -16.50 -14.81
CA TYR A 269 3.85 -15.89 -15.47
C TYR A 269 4.12 -16.49 -16.85
N GLU A 270 4.06 -17.82 -16.97
CA GLU A 270 4.25 -18.48 -18.27
C GLU A 270 3.11 -18.18 -19.26
N ALA A 271 1.88 -18.12 -18.78
CA ALA A 271 0.73 -17.86 -19.65
C ALA A 271 0.66 -16.40 -20.12
N LEU A 272 0.95 -15.45 -19.23
CA LEU A 272 0.92 -14.02 -19.51
C LEU A 272 2.22 -13.50 -20.11
N LYS A 273 3.34 -14.24 -19.96
CA LYS A 273 4.69 -13.80 -20.35
C LYS A 273 5.07 -12.42 -19.76
N ALA A 274 4.52 -12.12 -18.60
CA ALA A 274 4.74 -10.83 -17.95
C ALA A 274 6.16 -10.78 -17.36
N PRO A 275 6.88 -9.66 -17.50
CA PRO A 275 8.19 -9.49 -16.87
C PRO A 275 8.07 -9.36 -15.35
N THR A 276 7.00 -8.70 -14.89
CA THR A 276 6.75 -8.40 -13.48
C THR A 276 5.26 -8.47 -13.14
N ILE A 277 4.96 -8.75 -11.87
CA ILE A 277 3.65 -8.55 -11.26
C ILE A 277 3.85 -7.61 -10.06
N THR A 278 3.16 -6.47 -10.07
CA THR A 278 3.20 -5.52 -8.95
C THR A 278 2.34 -6.04 -7.81
N VAL A 279 2.94 -6.31 -6.67
CA VAL A 279 2.25 -6.84 -5.49
C VAL A 279 1.49 -5.72 -4.77
N SER A 280 0.24 -5.98 -4.44
CA SER A 280 -0.61 -5.09 -3.65
C SER A 280 -1.00 -5.74 -2.33
N SER A 281 -0.97 -4.96 -1.25
CA SER A 281 -1.52 -5.36 0.06
C SER A 281 -3.05 -5.28 0.11
N ALA A 282 -3.69 -4.86 -0.98
CA ALA A 282 -5.13 -4.75 -1.11
C ALA A 282 -5.86 -6.07 -0.81
N ASN A 283 -7.03 -5.97 -0.18
CA ASN A 283 -7.87 -7.11 0.15
C ASN A 283 -9.37 -6.73 0.10
N ALA A 284 -10.23 -7.75 0.04
CA ALA A 284 -11.67 -7.53 -0.08
C ALA A 284 -12.28 -6.77 1.11
N LEU A 285 -11.79 -6.98 2.35
CA LEU A 285 -12.31 -6.28 3.53
C LEU A 285 -12.02 -4.78 3.48
N GLU A 286 -10.82 -4.38 3.04
CA GLU A 286 -10.50 -2.98 2.78
C GLU A 286 -11.43 -2.39 1.70
N GLY A 287 -11.72 -3.15 0.65
CA GLY A 287 -12.67 -2.74 -0.38
C GLY A 287 -14.09 -2.51 0.17
N VAL A 288 -14.53 -3.31 1.15
CA VAL A 288 -15.79 -3.08 1.86
C VAL A 288 -15.74 -1.76 2.65
N VAL A 289 -14.65 -1.50 3.39
CA VAL A 289 -14.46 -0.23 4.10
C VAL A 289 -14.60 0.95 3.13
N LEU A 290 -13.86 0.91 2.02
CA LEU A 290 -13.89 1.94 1.00
C LEU A 290 -15.29 2.10 0.37
N SER A 291 -15.97 1.01 0.05
CA SER A 291 -17.33 1.03 -0.49
C SER A 291 -18.33 1.72 0.44
N ASN A 292 -18.19 1.53 1.75
CA ASN A 292 -19.07 2.15 2.74
C ASN A 292 -18.78 3.65 2.98
N LEU A 293 -17.51 4.05 2.85
CA LEU A 293 -17.09 5.41 3.18
C LEU A 293 -17.08 6.36 1.98
N VAL A 294 -16.81 5.82 0.80
CA VAL A 294 -16.49 6.61 -0.41
C VAL A 294 -17.62 6.56 -1.44
N GLY A 295 -18.52 5.59 -1.37
CA GLY A 295 -19.52 5.34 -2.42
C GLY A 295 -18.89 4.73 -3.67
N THR A 296 -19.08 5.31 -4.86
CA THR A 296 -18.49 4.78 -6.09
C THR A 296 -17.04 5.24 -6.27
N ALA A 297 -16.15 4.31 -6.60
CA ALA A 297 -14.69 4.52 -6.73
C ALA A 297 -14.28 5.59 -7.76
N ASN A 298 -15.17 5.95 -8.69
CA ASN A 298 -14.81 6.76 -9.86
C ASN A 298 -14.56 8.24 -9.59
N GLU A 299 -15.11 8.81 -8.52
CA GLU A 299 -15.04 10.26 -8.30
C GLU A 299 -13.88 10.71 -7.40
N LYS A 300 -13.40 9.86 -6.47
CA LYS A 300 -12.44 10.25 -5.44
C LYS A 300 -10.97 9.90 -5.72
N TYR A 301 -10.68 9.05 -6.69
CA TYR A 301 -9.29 8.62 -6.96
C TYR A 301 -8.66 9.30 -8.19
N THR A 302 -9.06 10.52 -8.52
CA THR A 302 -8.46 11.29 -9.61
C THR A 302 -6.99 11.63 -9.35
N ASP A 303 -6.63 11.91 -8.09
CA ASP A 303 -5.23 12.04 -7.63
C ASP A 303 -5.03 11.15 -6.39
N LEU A 304 -4.63 9.91 -6.63
CA LEU A 304 -4.44 8.90 -5.59
C LEU A 304 -3.38 9.32 -4.57
N LEU A 305 -2.27 9.89 -5.04
CA LEU A 305 -1.20 10.36 -4.18
C LEU A 305 -1.68 11.50 -3.27
N GLN A 306 -2.40 12.50 -3.81
CA GLN A 306 -2.95 13.60 -3.00
C GLN A 306 -3.91 13.08 -1.95
N ASN A 307 -4.83 12.18 -2.35
CA ASN A 307 -5.78 11.58 -1.41
C ASN A 307 -5.09 10.81 -0.28
N SER A 308 -4.00 10.11 -0.59
CA SER A 308 -3.21 9.38 0.41
C SER A 308 -2.53 10.32 1.40
N LEU A 309 -1.89 11.39 0.90
CA LEU A 309 -1.25 12.41 1.71
C LEU A 309 -2.24 13.15 2.61
N ASP A 310 -3.40 13.52 2.08
CA ASP A 310 -4.48 14.15 2.84
C ASP A 310 -5.02 13.22 3.93
N SER A 311 -5.16 11.92 3.63
CA SER A 311 -5.63 10.92 4.59
C SER A 311 -4.68 10.77 5.78
N TYR A 312 -3.37 10.90 5.54
CA TYR A 312 -2.37 10.87 6.60
C TYR A 312 -2.59 12.01 7.62
N TYR A 313 -2.99 13.22 7.17
CA TYR A 313 -3.20 14.38 8.03
C TYR A 313 -4.63 14.55 8.55
N GLU A 314 -5.64 13.87 7.97
CA GLU A 314 -7.06 14.03 8.33
C GLU A 314 -7.34 13.84 9.83
N PHE A 315 -6.64 12.89 10.46
CA PHE A 315 -6.80 12.56 11.87
C PHE A 315 -5.81 13.25 12.81
N LYS A 316 -4.99 14.18 12.26
CA LYS A 316 -4.04 15.01 12.99
C LYS A 316 -4.58 16.44 13.03
N LYS A 317 -4.60 17.06 14.22
CA LYS A 317 -5.29 18.33 14.44
C LYS A 317 -4.73 19.53 13.67
N GLU A 318 -3.48 19.47 13.18
CA GLU A 318 -2.78 20.59 12.56
C GLU A 318 -1.96 20.10 11.35
N GLY A 319 -1.84 20.95 10.32
CA GLY A 319 -0.83 20.74 9.29
C GLY A 319 -1.28 20.83 7.84
N LEU A 320 -2.50 20.40 7.48
CA LEU A 320 -2.88 20.22 6.06
C LEU A 320 -2.74 21.49 5.21
N ALA A 321 -3.20 22.64 5.72
CA ALA A 321 -3.12 23.90 4.97
C ALA A 321 -1.66 24.36 4.79
N ILE A 322 -0.84 24.20 5.83
CA ILE A 322 0.59 24.58 5.81
C ILE A 322 1.36 23.70 4.85
N ASN A 323 1.05 22.39 4.83
CA ASN A 323 1.74 21.42 3.99
C ASN A 323 1.43 21.64 2.51
N ASN A 324 0.20 22.05 2.18
CA ASN A 324 -0.18 22.49 0.82
C ASN A 324 0.67 23.70 0.40
N GLN A 325 0.80 24.72 1.24
CA GLN A 325 1.58 25.93 0.95
C GLN A 325 3.06 25.61 0.73
N VAL A 326 3.65 24.74 1.56
CA VAL A 326 5.03 24.30 1.39
C VAL A 326 5.20 23.53 0.08
N TYR A 327 4.25 22.67 -0.27
CA TYR A 327 4.28 21.96 -1.56
C TYR A 327 4.16 22.93 -2.74
N ASP A 328 3.23 23.88 -2.71
CA ASP A 328 3.05 24.86 -3.78
C ASP A 328 4.34 25.66 -3.99
N MET A 329 4.98 26.10 -2.92
CA MET A 329 6.27 26.79 -2.97
C MET A 329 7.39 25.86 -3.49
N ALA A 330 7.45 24.61 -3.06
CA ALA A 330 8.46 23.64 -3.52
C ALA A 330 8.35 23.36 -5.01
N ILE A 331 7.13 23.19 -5.54
CA ILE A 331 6.90 22.97 -6.98
C ILE A 331 7.21 24.22 -7.81
N LEU A 332 6.95 25.41 -7.26
CA LEU A 332 7.32 26.67 -7.88
C LEU A 332 8.85 26.81 -7.98
N LEU A 333 9.57 26.57 -6.89
CA LEU A 333 11.04 26.52 -6.86
C LEU A 333 11.57 25.49 -7.88
N PHE A 334 11.00 24.31 -7.93
CA PHE A 334 11.39 23.26 -8.89
C PHE A 334 11.23 23.74 -10.35
N LYS A 335 10.17 24.46 -10.65
CA LYS A 335 9.96 25.04 -11.99
C LYS A 335 10.93 26.17 -12.31
N GLN A 336 11.08 27.13 -11.40
CA GLN A 336 11.91 28.32 -11.57
C GLN A 336 13.42 27.98 -11.67
N LEU A 337 13.88 26.98 -10.91
CA LEU A 337 15.29 26.58 -10.86
C LEU A 337 15.62 25.39 -11.78
N LYS A 338 14.75 25.06 -12.75
CA LYS A 338 14.92 23.89 -13.62
C LYS A 338 16.26 23.83 -14.32
N VAL A 339 16.79 24.95 -14.82
CA VAL A 339 18.08 25.01 -15.51
C VAL A 339 19.28 24.88 -14.56
N VAL A 340 19.05 25.06 -13.25
CA VAL A 340 20.06 24.95 -12.19
C VAL A 340 20.11 23.51 -11.66
N HIS A 341 18.97 22.97 -11.22
CA HIS A 341 18.95 21.64 -10.64
C HIS A 341 19.03 20.52 -11.69
N LYS A 342 18.55 20.75 -12.91
CA LYS A 342 18.57 19.81 -14.05
C LYS A 342 17.89 18.45 -13.78
N LEU A 343 17.00 18.37 -12.79
CA LEU A 343 16.29 17.14 -12.43
C LEU A 343 15.16 16.87 -13.42
N PRO A 344 15.00 15.65 -13.93
CA PRO A 344 13.86 15.25 -14.76
C PRO A 344 12.54 15.20 -13.99
N ARG A 345 11.42 15.15 -14.73
CA ARG A 345 10.06 15.22 -14.18
C ARG A 345 9.72 14.08 -13.20
N MET A 346 10.40 12.95 -13.30
CA MET A 346 10.18 11.81 -12.41
C MET A 346 10.41 12.15 -10.91
N TYR A 347 11.20 13.18 -10.61
CA TYR A 347 11.42 13.62 -9.23
C TYR A 347 10.33 14.54 -8.67
N VAL A 348 9.31 14.89 -9.43
CA VAL A 348 8.19 15.72 -8.95
C VAL A 348 7.33 15.00 -7.91
N LYS A 349 7.05 13.70 -8.09
CA LYS A 349 6.32 12.91 -7.07
C LYS A 349 7.11 12.79 -5.75
N PRO A 350 8.41 12.42 -5.74
CA PRO A 350 9.23 12.49 -4.54
C PRO A 350 9.25 13.86 -3.86
N LEU A 351 9.36 14.95 -4.64
CA LEU A 351 9.30 16.32 -4.12
C LEU A 351 7.96 16.60 -3.45
N LYS A 352 6.84 16.21 -4.08
CA LYS A 352 5.49 16.36 -3.53
C LYS A 352 5.36 15.68 -2.17
N ILE A 353 5.77 14.41 -2.08
CA ILE A 353 5.70 13.65 -0.83
C ILE A 353 6.58 14.30 0.24
N ALA A 354 7.83 14.65 -0.11
CA ALA A 354 8.77 15.26 0.82
C ALA A 354 8.29 16.63 1.32
N ALA A 355 7.75 17.49 0.45
CA ALA A 355 7.24 18.80 0.81
C ALA A 355 5.94 18.70 1.62
N TYR A 356 5.08 17.74 1.32
CA TYR A 356 3.86 17.51 2.08
C TYR A 356 4.10 16.94 3.47
N MET A 357 5.10 16.07 3.60
CA MET A 357 5.41 15.35 4.83
C MET A 357 6.69 15.87 5.52
N PHE A 358 7.13 17.09 5.19
CA PHE A 358 8.42 17.64 5.62
C PHE A 358 8.65 17.60 7.13
N ASP A 359 7.59 17.69 7.92
CA ASP A 359 7.63 17.76 9.38
C ASP A 359 6.88 16.62 10.09
N CYS A 360 6.46 15.58 9.36
CA CYS A 360 5.70 14.47 9.94
C CYS A 360 6.41 13.77 11.10
N GLY A 361 7.71 13.82 11.15
CA GLY A 361 8.51 13.29 12.27
C GLY A 361 8.34 14.05 13.58
N LYS A 362 7.83 15.29 13.57
CA LYS A 362 7.56 16.08 14.78
C LYS A 362 6.50 15.44 15.68
N PHE A 363 5.63 14.58 15.12
CA PHE A 363 4.67 13.81 15.93
C PHE A 363 5.36 12.77 16.85
N ILE A 364 6.61 12.39 16.53
CA ILE A 364 7.42 11.51 17.38
C ILE A 364 8.25 12.37 18.33
N ASN A 365 9.05 13.29 17.81
CA ASN A 365 9.85 14.23 18.60
C ASN A 365 10.24 15.44 17.74
N PHE A 366 10.24 16.63 18.35
CA PHE A 366 10.64 17.86 17.68
C PHE A 366 12.16 17.89 17.35
N SER A 367 12.98 17.35 18.24
CA SER A 367 14.44 17.26 18.01
C SER A 367 14.71 16.20 16.95
N ASN A 368 15.53 16.54 15.95
CA ASN A 368 15.91 15.65 14.84
C ASN A 368 14.72 15.06 14.07
N TYR A 369 13.63 15.81 13.98
CA TYR A 369 12.39 15.34 13.34
C TYR A 369 12.60 14.86 11.89
N GLN A 370 13.61 15.34 11.19
CA GLN A 370 13.95 14.91 9.83
C GLN A 370 14.26 13.41 9.76
N ARG A 371 14.96 12.85 10.76
CA ARG A 371 15.22 11.40 10.85
C ARG A 371 13.94 10.63 11.17
N HIS A 372 13.09 11.19 12.02
CA HIS A 372 11.77 10.59 12.29
C HIS A 372 10.84 10.68 11.08
N SER A 373 10.94 11.76 10.27
CA SER A 373 10.20 11.88 9.01
C SER A 373 10.61 10.80 8.02
N PHE A 374 11.89 10.44 7.92
CA PHE A 374 12.36 9.34 7.09
C PHE A 374 11.63 8.04 7.42
N TYR A 375 11.64 7.62 8.68
CA TYR A 375 10.95 6.42 9.12
C TYR A 375 9.43 6.50 8.88
N THR A 376 8.84 7.64 9.19
CA THR A 376 7.39 7.86 9.04
C THR A 376 6.96 7.77 7.58
N ILE A 377 7.68 8.40 6.66
CA ILE A 377 7.36 8.37 5.22
C ILE A 377 7.44 6.95 4.69
N LEU A 378 8.53 6.21 5.00
CA LEU A 378 8.68 4.83 4.56
C LEU A 378 7.57 3.90 5.03
N ASN A 379 7.00 4.14 6.23
CA ASN A 379 6.02 3.24 6.86
C ASN A 379 4.59 3.79 6.85
N SER A 380 4.32 4.89 6.12
CA SER A 380 2.97 5.50 6.08
C SER A 380 2.04 4.89 5.01
N ASN A 381 2.45 3.84 4.31
CA ASN A 381 1.68 3.18 3.24
C ASN A 381 1.10 4.20 2.22
N ILE A 382 1.98 5.05 1.69
CA ILE A 382 1.59 6.11 0.74
C ILE A 382 1.15 5.47 -0.58
N ALA A 383 -0.13 5.62 -0.93
CA ALA A 383 -0.68 5.13 -2.19
C ALA A 383 -0.33 6.05 -3.37
N GLY A 384 -0.31 5.48 -4.57
CA GLY A 384 -0.04 6.24 -5.81
C GLY A 384 1.43 6.60 -6.04
N ALA A 385 2.34 6.05 -5.24
CA ALA A 385 3.79 6.20 -5.41
C ALA A 385 4.49 4.84 -5.37
N THR A 386 5.55 4.69 -6.14
CA THR A 386 6.41 3.52 -6.14
C THR A 386 7.29 3.48 -4.89
N GLN A 387 7.80 2.31 -4.52
CA GLN A 387 8.74 2.18 -3.39
C GLN A 387 9.98 3.06 -3.57
N LYS A 388 10.47 3.20 -4.80
CA LYS A 388 11.59 4.11 -5.13
C LYS A 388 11.22 5.59 -4.89
N GLU A 389 10.05 6.03 -5.31
CA GLU A 389 9.58 7.41 -5.12
C GLU A 389 9.40 7.73 -3.63
N ILE A 390 8.86 6.80 -2.84
CA ILE A 390 8.72 6.94 -1.38
C ILE A 390 10.10 7.03 -0.71
N LEU A 391 11.04 6.18 -1.10
CA LEU A 391 12.40 6.18 -0.57
C LEU A 391 13.15 7.48 -0.89
N LEU A 392 13.02 7.98 -2.12
CA LEU A 392 13.58 9.28 -2.53
C LEU A 392 13.01 10.43 -1.70
N ALA A 393 11.71 10.43 -1.46
CA ALA A 393 11.03 11.43 -0.63
C ALA A 393 11.50 11.38 0.84
N ALA A 394 11.64 10.19 1.40
CA ALA A 394 12.12 9.98 2.76
C ALA A 394 13.54 10.53 2.95
N PHE A 395 14.45 10.24 2.01
CA PHE A 395 15.80 10.82 2.05
C PHE A 395 15.80 12.33 1.79
N ALA A 396 14.94 12.85 0.90
CA ALA A 396 14.83 14.29 0.69
C ALA A 396 14.42 15.03 1.98
N CYS A 397 13.53 14.44 2.79
CA CYS A 397 13.19 14.98 4.11
C CYS A 397 14.41 15.02 5.07
N THR A 398 15.26 13.99 5.05
CA THR A 398 16.49 13.98 5.84
C THR A 398 17.46 15.06 5.37
N CYS A 399 17.58 15.26 4.06
CA CYS A 399 18.45 16.24 3.42
C CYS A 399 17.97 17.70 3.55
N GLN A 400 16.86 17.99 4.23
CA GLN A 400 16.53 19.37 4.65
C GLN A 400 17.66 19.97 5.50
N ASN A 401 18.36 19.13 6.25
CA ASN A 401 19.64 19.48 6.85
C ASN A 401 20.72 18.57 6.28
N LEU A 402 21.62 19.12 5.46
CA LEU A 402 22.65 18.35 4.77
C LEU A 402 23.66 17.69 5.72
N ASP A 403 23.79 18.18 6.94
CA ASP A 403 24.65 17.56 7.96
C ASP A 403 24.05 16.25 8.50
N ASN A 404 22.74 16.05 8.36
CA ASN A 404 22.06 14.79 8.66
C ASN A 404 22.19 13.75 7.53
N PHE A 405 22.68 14.14 6.36
CA PHE A 405 22.86 13.24 5.24
C PHE A 405 24.02 12.29 5.47
N ASN A 406 23.72 11.00 5.54
CA ASN A 406 24.71 9.93 5.71
C ASN A 406 24.77 9.05 4.46
N LEU A 407 25.87 9.15 3.72
CA LEU A 407 26.10 8.36 2.51
C LEU A 407 26.05 6.85 2.80
N ALA A 408 26.53 6.39 3.95
CA ALA A 408 26.50 4.98 4.32
C ALA A 408 25.07 4.46 4.54
N GLU A 409 24.13 5.32 4.93
CA GLU A 409 22.73 4.94 5.07
C GLU A 409 22.07 4.77 3.70
N ILE A 410 22.28 5.70 2.77
CA ILE A 410 21.68 5.62 1.43
C ILE A 410 22.26 4.47 0.61
N MET A 411 23.55 4.15 0.81
CA MET A 411 24.22 3.02 0.15
C MET A 411 23.62 1.65 0.50
N LYS A 412 22.86 1.53 1.58
CA LYS A 412 22.08 0.31 1.88
C LYS A 412 21.00 0.03 0.84
N TYR A 413 20.61 1.05 0.08
CA TYR A 413 19.54 1.02 -0.92
C TYR A 413 20.06 1.09 -2.37
N LYS A 414 21.36 0.77 -2.58
CA LYS A 414 22.01 0.81 -3.90
C LYS A 414 21.33 -0.06 -4.97
N ASP A 415 20.59 -1.09 -4.54
CA ASP A 415 19.82 -1.95 -5.47
C ASP A 415 18.52 -1.29 -5.96
N ILE A 416 18.11 -0.15 -5.34
CA ILE A 416 16.93 0.63 -5.68
C ILE A 416 17.32 2.00 -6.24
N LEU A 417 18.34 2.64 -5.66
CA LEU A 417 18.77 4.00 -5.96
C LEU A 417 20.07 4.00 -6.77
N THR A 418 20.12 4.85 -7.79
CA THR A 418 21.34 5.13 -8.58
C THR A 418 22.13 6.29 -7.99
N ASP A 419 23.36 6.52 -8.45
CA ASP A 419 24.17 7.68 -8.04
C ASP A 419 23.49 9.01 -8.39
N GLU A 420 22.75 9.07 -9.50
CA GLU A 420 21.97 10.24 -9.90
C GLU A 420 20.80 10.49 -8.91
N ASP A 421 20.18 9.43 -8.39
CA ASP A 421 19.16 9.53 -7.34
C ASP A 421 19.73 10.10 -6.04
N VAL A 422 20.96 9.72 -5.68
CA VAL A 422 21.65 10.25 -4.49
C VAL A 422 21.89 11.77 -4.61
N GLU A 423 22.31 12.22 -5.79
CA GLU A 423 22.45 13.66 -6.06
C GLU A 423 21.10 14.38 -6.06
N ALA A 424 20.09 13.77 -6.69
CA ALA A 424 18.72 14.30 -6.75
C ALA A 424 18.13 14.51 -5.35
N VAL A 425 18.28 13.56 -4.45
CA VAL A 425 17.78 13.63 -3.07
C VAL A 425 18.32 14.86 -2.33
N ARG A 426 19.61 15.17 -2.48
CA ARG A 426 20.24 16.36 -1.86
C ARG A 426 19.68 17.65 -2.44
N LYS A 427 19.47 17.71 -3.77
CA LYS A 427 18.83 18.86 -4.43
C LYS A 427 17.39 19.05 -3.96
N LEU A 428 16.61 17.96 -3.91
CA LEU A 428 15.22 17.99 -3.42
C LEU A 428 15.15 18.45 -1.96
N GLY A 429 16.03 17.96 -1.10
CA GLY A 429 16.08 18.35 0.32
C GLY A 429 16.31 19.85 0.50
N VAL A 430 17.24 20.44 -0.24
CA VAL A 430 17.48 21.90 -0.21
C VAL A 430 16.27 22.68 -0.73
N LEU A 431 15.60 22.21 -1.80
CA LEU A 431 14.39 22.86 -2.30
C LEU A 431 13.23 22.79 -1.30
N VAL A 432 13.04 21.65 -0.63
CA VAL A 432 12.03 21.51 0.43
C VAL A 432 12.36 22.42 1.61
N ASN A 433 13.61 22.46 2.07
CA ASN A 433 14.03 23.32 3.16
C ASN A 433 13.81 24.80 2.82
N LEU A 434 14.13 25.22 1.59
CA LEU A 434 13.87 26.57 1.13
C LEU A 434 12.38 26.90 1.12
N ALA A 435 11.54 26.01 0.60
CA ALA A 435 10.08 26.17 0.61
C ALA A 435 9.50 26.28 2.02
N VAL A 436 10.01 25.51 2.98
CA VAL A 436 9.61 25.59 4.40
C VAL A 436 9.97 26.96 4.99
N ASN A 437 11.17 27.46 4.70
CA ASN A 437 11.64 28.75 5.26
C ASN A 437 10.99 29.95 4.57
N LEU A 438 10.64 29.87 3.30
CA LEU A 438 9.82 30.89 2.60
C LEU A 438 8.38 30.99 3.14
N ASN A 439 7.96 30.06 3.98
CA ASN A 439 6.71 30.09 4.73
C ASN A 439 6.93 29.92 6.25
N ALA A 440 8.00 30.49 6.77
CA ALA A 440 8.45 30.29 8.15
C ALA A 440 7.41 30.77 9.19
N SER A 441 6.68 31.87 8.93
CA SER A 441 5.60 32.35 9.79
C SER A 441 4.32 31.50 9.69
N ARG A 442 4.20 30.62 8.70
CA ARG A 442 3.00 29.83 8.37
C ARG A 442 1.79 30.68 7.96
N LYS A 443 2.01 31.93 7.53
CA LYS A 443 0.97 32.87 7.13
C LYS A 443 0.83 33.03 5.62
N ASN A 444 1.65 32.28 4.84
CA ASN A 444 1.69 32.38 3.38
C ASN A 444 1.88 33.82 2.88
N ILE A 445 2.83 34.54 3.48
CA ILE A 445 3.13 35.94 3.15
C ILE A 445 3.73 36.03 1.73
N ILE A 446 4.63 35.09 1.36
CA ILE A 446 5.20 35.00 0.03
C ILE A 446 4.32 34.06 -0.80
N ASN A 447 3.63 34.61 -1.80
CA ASN A 447 2.69 33.85 -2.64
C ASN A 447 3.29 33.39 -3.96
N ASP A 448 4.30 34.11 -4.47
CA ASP A 448 4.96 33.77 -5.74
C ASP A 448 6.42 34.19 -5.69
N ILE A 449 7.23 33.60 -6.56
CA ILE A 449 8.66 33.91 -6.72
C ILE A 449 9.05 33.94 -8.19
N VAL A 450 9.97 34.81 -8.56
CA VAL A 450 10.63 34.85 -9.86
C VAL A 450 12.13 34.80 -9.66
N CYS A 451 12.81 33.85 -10.31
CA CYS A 451 14.25 33.67 -10.18
C CYS A 451 15.00 34.12 -11.41
N ASP A 452 15.87 35.14 -11.26
CA ASP A 452 16.84 35.56 -12.28
C ASP A 452 18.16 34.81 -12.04
N ILE A 453 18.61 34.06 -13.04
CA ILE A 453 19.83 33.26 -12.95
C ILE A 453 20.96 34.02 -13.65
N LEU A 454 21.89 34.54 -12.87
CA LEU A 454 22.99 35.40 -13.32
C LEU A 454 24.33 34.75 -13.00
N GLY A 455 25.08 34.28 -14.02
CA GLY A 455 26.42 33.70 -13.80
C GLY A 455 26.47 32.77 -12.59
N ASP A 456 27.13 33.20 -11.53
CA ASP A 456 27.32 32.45 -10.29
C ASP A 456 26.30 32.77 -9.18
N SER A 457 25.27 33.58 -9.49
CA SER A 457 24.26 33.98 -8.52
C SER A 457 22.83 33.75 -9.04
N ILE A 458 21.90 33.66 -8.11
CA ILE A 458 20.45 33.62 -8.35
C ILE A 458 19.85 34.73 -7.52
N ILE A 459 19.09 35.62 -8.15
CA ILE A 459 18.28 36.65 -7.49
C ILE A 459 16.84 36.16 -7.49
N MET A 460 16.30 35.87 -6.33
CA MET A 460 14.92 35.45 -6.11
C MET A 460 14.09 36.68 -5.69
N LYS A 461 13.24 37.12 -6.58
CA LYS A 461 12.26 38.18 -6.31
C LYS A 461 11.00 37.55 -5.72
N THR A 462 10.52 38.10 -4.61
CA THR A 462 9.31 37.61 -3.92
C THR A 462 8.10 38.48 -4.25
N VAL A 463 6.93 37.85 -4.42
CA VAL A 463 5.64 38.53 -4.48
C VAL A 463 4.94 38.32 -3.13
N VAL A 464 4.70 39.42 -2.42
CA VAL A 464 4.32 39.38 -1.01
C VAL A 464 2.99 40.08 -0.72
N THR A 465 2.31 39.62 0.32
CA THR A 465 1.06 40.22 0.84
C THR A 465 1.28 41.03 2.13
N ALA A 466 2.44 40.84 2.77
CA ALA A 466 2.84 41.57 3.99
C ALA A 466 4.38 41.61 4.03
N ASP A 467 4.96 42.14 5.11
CA ASP A 467 6.41 42.19 5.31
C ASP A 467 7.04 40.79 5.36
N PRO A 468 7.92 40.42 4.39
CA PRO A 468 8.55 39.10 4.30
C PRO A 468 9.86 39.00 5.07
N SER A 469 10.23 40.00 5.87
CA SER A 469 11.57 40.06 6.50
C SER A 469 11.92 38.82 7.30
N PHE A 470 10.95 38.19 7.96
CA PHE A 470 11.15 36.98 8.72
C PHE A 470 11.42 35.75 7.82
N GLU A 471 10.63 35.57 6.75
CA GLU A 471 10.80 34.52 5.76
C GLU A 471 12.15 34.63 5.04
N ILE A 472 12.52 35.84 4.62
CA ILE A 472 13.82 36.09 3.97
C ILE A 472 14.97 35.77 4.93
N MET A 473 14.90 36.26 6.17
CA MET A 473 15.92 35.99 7.20
C MET A 473 16.06 34.47 7.44
N GLN A 474 14.96 33.71 7.54
CA GLN A 474 15.03 32.27 7.74
C GLN A 474 15.56 31.55 6.49
N SER A 475 15.13 31.98 5.31
CA SER A 475 15.57 31.37 4.03
C SER A 475 17.05 31.61 3.77
N MET A 476 17.61 32.76 4.17
CA MET A 476 19.03 33.06 4.01
C MET A 476 19.94 32.19 4.88
N LYS A 477 19.42 31.53 5.93
CA LYS A 477 20.20 30.58 6.75
C LYS A 477 20.66 29.35 5.98
N ILE A 478 19.98 29.02 4.86
CA ILE A 478 20.34 27.89 4.03
C ILE A 478 21.17 28.27 2.79
N SER A 479 21.62 29.54 2.69
CA SER A 479 22.38 30.04 1.55
C SER A 479 23.67 29.22 1.28
N ASP A 480 24.36 28.78 2.33
CA ASP A 480 25.57 27.98 2.23
C ASP A 480 25.24 26.57 1.68
N ASP A 481 24.21 25.92 2.17
CA ASP A 481 23.75 24.63 1.65
C ASP A 481 23.28 24.76 0.21
N PHE A 482 22.57 25.82 -0.12
CA PHE A 482 22.15 26.12 -1.49
C PHE A 482 23.38 26.26 -2.40
N LYS A 483 24.39 27.06 -2.01
CA LYS A 483 25.62 27.23 -2.77
C LYS A 483 26.42 25.93 -2.88
N ARG A 484 26.45 25.12 -1.82
CA ARG A 484 27.12 23.82 -1.79
C ARG A 484 26.55 22.86 -2.82
N ILE A 485 25.21 22.83 -2.99
CA ILE A 485 24.50 21.90 -3.87
C ILE A 485 24.39 22.44 -5.29
N PHE A 486 23.97 23.70 -5.46
CA PHE A 486 23.67 24.25 -6.80
C PHE A 486 24.85 25.02 -7.41
N LYS A 487 25.95 25.19 -6.67
CA LYS A 487 27.18 25.96 -7.11
C LYS A 487 26.84 27.40 -7.50
N LYS A 488 25.80 27.97 -6.91
CA LYS A 488 25.35 29.36 -7.12
C LYS A 488 24.99 29.99 -5.78
N SER A 489 25.34 31.27 -5.60
CA SER A 489 24.91 32.06 -4.45
C SER A 489 23.43 32.42 -4.59
N LEU A 490 22.69 32.47 -3.48
CA LEU A 490 21.27 32.84 -3.44
C LEU A 490 21.14 34.24 -2.80
N GLN A 491 20.39 35.13 -3.43
CA GLN A 491 19.91 36.38 -2.88
C GLN A 491 18.39 36.43 -3.00
N ILE A 492 17.70 36.81 -1.92
CA ILE A 492 16.23 36.93 -1.87
C ILE A 492 15.87 38.37 -1.61
N ILE A 493 15.02 38.95 -2.46
CA ILE A 493 14.58 40.35 -2.41
C ILE A 493 13.07 40.47 -2.54
#